data_e1af59193f65d4e98ba0dc900c8b21ad
#
_entry.id   e1af59193f65d4e98ba0dc900c8b21ad
#
_cell.length_a   1.000
_cell.length_b   1.000
_cell.length_c   1.000
_cell.angle_alpha   90.00
_cell.angle_beta   90.00
_cell.angle_gamma   90.00
#
_symmetry.space_group_name_H-M   'P 1'
#
loop_
_entity.id
_entity.type
_entity.pdbx_description
1 polymer ?
#
loop_
_entity_poly.entity_id
_entity_poly.type
_entity_poly.pdbx_seq_one_letter_code
_entity_poly.pdbx_strand_id
1 'polypeptide(L)'
;AATSFQRSPAGSEAVVRSMRTMASPGLGPDEPAMLAADLALDCRCDAAELFRMDAPENVVFTFNATHALNIAINSLVRPGDKVVVSGYEHNSVMRPLRLRGANVTVASSPLFCPAEMEAAFAAALPGAKAAVCTVMSNVFGYITPIDDIAELCQKNGVPLIIDAAQGAGNMDIDWKALAAAFIAMPGHKGLLGPQGTGLLLCAQQGMPFMAGGTGSDSKNPDMPDYLPDRMEAGTHNISGIAGLREGIRYVRERRPKEIGRHEAVLMRRLAESLRKISGMEVFLAENEAVQGGVLSVRHELVGCEALAECLGAAGVAVRSGLHCAPCAHQMAGTTHTGTVRFSISPFNTEEEINQAAEITKACVKKLLIDRK
;
A
#
# COMPACT_ATOMS: atom_id res chain seq x y z
N ALA A 1 3.78 -1.31 -8.47
CA ALA A 1 5.03 -0.61 -8.15
C ALA A 1 4.93 0.12 -6.81
N ALA A 2 6.01 0.17 -6.04
CA ALA A 2 6.06 0.88 -4.76
C ALA A 2 6.12 2.41 -4.92
N THR A 3 6.25 2.91 -6.15
CA THR A 3 6.19 4.33 -6.54
C THR A 3 5.34 4.51 -7.80
N SER A 4 4.96 5.75 -8.10
CA SER A 4 3.91 6.06 -9.09
C SER A 4 4.47 6.50 -10.42
N PHE A 5 5.39 5.74 -11.01
CA PHE A 5 5.98 6.18 -12.28
C PHE A 5 5.17 5.75 -13.52
N GLN A 6 4.77 4.48 -13.58
CA GLN A 6 4.05 3.93 -14.72
C GLN A 6 2.53 3.90 -14.44
N ARG A 7 1.73 4.26 -15.42
CA ARG A 7 0.27 4.33 -15.35
C ARG A 7 -0.36 3.85 -16.65
N SER A 8 -1.61 3.40 -16.55
CA SER A 8 -2.40 3.14 -17.74
C SER A 8 -2.64 4.44 -18.54
N PRO A 9 -2.45 4.45 -19.87
CA PRO A 9 -2.82 5.59 -20.72
C PRO A 9 -4.28 6.02 -20.52
N ALA A 10 -5.21 5.07 -20.43
CA ALA A 10 -6.63 5.32 -20.20
C ALA A 10 -6.88 6.13 -18.91
N GLY A 11 -6.10 5.90 -17.85
CA GLY A 11 -6.19 6.68 -16.63
C GLY A 11 -5.87 8.16 -16.82
N SER A 12 -4.84 8.47 -17.59
CA SER A 12 -4.45 9.86 -17.89
C SER A 12 -5.51 10.58 -18.75
N GLU A 13 -6.05 9.89 -19.74
CA GLU A 13 -7.12 10.41 -20.60
C GLU A 13 -8.41 10.67 -19.81
N ALA A 14 -8.77 9.78 -18.88
CA ALA A 14 -9.94 9.95 -18.01
C ALA A 14 -9.80 11.19 -17.11
N VAL A 15 -8.61 11.43 -16.55
CA VAL A 15 -8.33 12.65 -15.77
C VAL A 15 -8.56 13.91 -16.61
N VAL A 16 -7.99 13.98 -17.81
CA VAL A 16 -8.14 15.15 -18.69
C VAL A 16 -9.60 15.34 -19.11
N ARG A 17 -10.31 14.26 -19.46
CA ARG A 17 -11.72 14.31 -19.83
C ARG A 17 -12.58 14.84 -18.69
N SER A 18 -12.42 14.32 -17.47
CA SER A 18 -13.20 14.76 -16.31
C SER A 18 -13.01 16.23 -16.00
N MET A 19 -11.80 16.76 -16.12
CA MET A 19 -11.52 18.19 -15.93
C MET A 19 -12.23 19.10 -16.94
N ARG A 20 -12.61 18.57 -18.10
CA ARG A 20 -13.30 19.32 -19.18
C ARG A 20 -14.81 19.20 -19.11
N THR A 21 -15.35 18.14 -18.52
CA THR A 21 -16.77 17.77 -18.67
C THR A 21 -17.52 17.62 -17.34
N MET A 22 -16.84 17.58 -16.20
CA MET A 22 -17.46 17.31 -14.91
C MET A 22 -17.32 18.50 -13.95
N ALA A 23 -18.30 18.64 -13.04
CA ALA A 23 -18.33 19.61 -11.95
C ALA A 23 -18.24 18.91 -10.59
N SER A 24 -18.61 19.59 -9.51
CA SER A 24 -18.70 19.00 -8.16
C SER A 24 -19.91 18.06 -8.10
N PRO A 25 -19.78 16.82 -7.61
CA PRO A 25 -20.89 15.89 -7.51
C PRO A 25 -21.93 16.38 -6.47
N GLY A 26 -23.20 16.07 -6.72
CA GLY A 26 -24.27 16.19 -5.72
C GLY A 26 -24.83 17.61 -5.46
N LEU A 27 -24.37 18.66 -6.14
CA LEU A 27 -24.78 20.04 -5.84
C LEU A 27 -25.77 20.64 -6.85
N GLY A 28 -26.10 19.97 -7.93
CA GLY A 28 -27.01 20.48 -8.93
C GLY A 28 -27.61 19.39 -9.83
N PRO A 29 -28.75 19.70 -10.48
CA PRO A 29 -29.35 18.81 -11.46
C PRO A 29 -28.72 18.96 -12.88
N ASP A 30 -27.61 19.69 -12.98
CA ASP A 30 -26.92 19.89 -14.25
C ASP A 30 -26.09 18.68 -14.65
N GLU A 31 -25.97 18.47 -15.95
CA GLU A 31 -25.31 17.30 -16.53
C GLU A 31 -23.86 17.10 -16.01
N PRO A 32 -22.99 18.13 -15.91
CA PRO A 32 -21.64 17.97 -15.37
C PRO A 32 -21.60 17.47 -13.90
N ALA A 33 -22.53 17.90 -13.05
CA ALA A 33 -22.61 17.44 -11.65
C ALA A 33 -23.12 16.00 -11.57
N MET A 34 -24.10 15.63 -12.39
CA MET A 34 -24.59 14.24 -12.48
C MET A 34 -23.51 13.29 -12.98
N LEU A 35 -22.77 13.65 -14.02
CA LEU A 35 -21.64 12.85 -14.53
C LEU A 35 -20.57 12.62 -13.46
N ALA A 36 -20.31 13.61 -12.62
CA ALA A 36 -19.34 13.47 -11.52
C ALA A 36 -19.85 12.54 -10.42
N ALA A 37 -21.14 12.61 -10.08
CA ALA A 37 -21.76 11.72 -9.10
C ALA A 37 -21.80 10.26 -9.59
N ASP A 38 -22.18 10.04 -10.83
CA ASP A 38 -22.20 8.71 -11.47
C ASP A 38 -20.78 8.12 -11.51
N LEU A 39 -19.78 8.92 -11.89
CA LEU A 39 -18.38 8.49 -11.89
C LEU A 39 -17.92 8.04 -10.51
N ALA A 40 -18.24 8.80 -9.46
CA ALA A 40 -17.86 8.47 -8.10
C ALA A 40 -18.52 7.16 -7.63
N LEU A 41 -19.82 6.99 -7.90
CA LEU A 41 -20.55 5.77 -7.60
C LEU A 41 -19.97 4.57 -8.37
N ASP A 42 -19.78 4.70 -9.66
CA ASP A 42 -19.20 3.66 -10.50
C ASP A 42 -17.80 3.22 -10.03
N CYS A 43 -16.96 4.17 -9.60
CA CYS A 43 -15.65 3.87 -9.06
C CYS A 43 -15.75 3.07 -7.74
N ARG A 44 -16.74 3.39 -6.87
CA ARG A 44 -17.01 2.60 -5.67
C ARG A 44 -17.48 1.18 -6.01
N CYS A 45 -18.38 1.05 -6.98
CA CYS A 45 -18.87 -0.25 -7.45
C CYS A 45 -17.72 -1.09 -8.02
N ASP A 46 -16.87 -0.51 -8.87
CA ASP A 46 -15.70 -1.18 -9.43
C ASP A 46 -14.70 -1.63 -8.35
N ALA A 47 -14.49 -0.81 -7.31
CA ALA A 47 -13.65 -1.16 -6.17
C ALA A 47 -14.30 -2.25 -5.30
N ALA A 48 -15.60 -2.13 -5.00
CA ALA A 48 -16.35 -3.12 -4.24
C ALA A 48 -16.27 -4.50 -4.91
N GLU A 49 -16.44 -4.55 -6.23
CA GLU A 49 -16.32 -5.80 -6.99
C GLU A 49 -14.89 -6.37 -6.94
N LEU A 50 -13.86 -5.53 -7.12
CA LEU A 50 -12.45 -5.95 -7.05
C LEU A 50 -12.11 -6.61 -5.72
N PHE A 51 -12.63 -6.07 -4.62
CA PHE A 51 -12.36 -6.54 -3.25
C PHE A 51 -13.45 -7.44 -2.67
N ARG A 52 -14.44 -7.87 -3.48
CA ARG A 52 -15.57 -8.74 -3.09
C ARG A 52 -16.41 -8.19 -1.93
N MET A 53 -16.68 -6.91 -1.99
CA MET A 53 -17.50 -6.19 -1.03
C MET A 53 -18.94 -6.06 -1.57
N ASP A 54 -19.96 -6.33 -0.74
CA ASP A 54 -21.35 -6.27 -1.19
C ASP A 54 -21.93 -4.86 -1.20
N ALA A 55 -21.36 -3.95 -0.41
CA ALA A 55 -21.87 -2.61 -0.13
C ALA A 55 -20.89 -1.53 -0.64
N PRO A 56 -21.10 -0.98 -1.86
CA PRO A 56 -20.22 0.07 -2.41
C PRO A 56 -20.13 1.32 -1.53
N GLU A 57 -21.16 1.64 -0.76
CA GLU A 57 -21.17 2.74 0.21
C GLU A 57 -20.12 2.59 1.31
N ASN A 58 -19.66 1.38 1.56
CA ASN A 58 -18.59 1.09 2.51
C ASN A 58 -17.17 1.27 1.93
N VAL A 59 -17.07 1.66 0.67
CA VAL A 59 -15.82 2.09 0.03
C VAL A 59 -15.70 3.60 0.19
N VAL A 60 -14.80 4.07 1.03
CA VAL A 60 -14.58 5.49 1.32
C VAL A 60 -13.39 6.02 0.53
N PHE A 61 -13.55 7.12 -0.19
CA PHE A 61 -12.44 7.82 -0.85
C PHE A 61 -11.56 8.54 0.16
N THR A 62 -10.27 8.44 -0.03
CA THR A 62 -9.27 9.13 0.77
C THR A 62 -8.20 9.76 -0.13
N PHE A 63 -7.38 10.66 0.42
CA PHE A 63 -6.31 11.30 -0.36
C PHE A 63 -5.13 10.36 -0.63
N ASN A 64 -4.94 9.34 0.22
CA ASN A 64 -3.87 8.35 0.17
C ASN A 64 -4.05 7.33 1.30
N ALA A 65 -3.21 6.28 1.34
CA ALA A 65 -3.24 5.29 2.42
C ALA A 65 -2.98 5.88 3.81
N THR A 66 -2.15 6.93 3.93
CA THR A 66 -1.90 7.58 5.23
C THR A 66 -3.17 8.20 5.80
N HIS A 67 -3.98 8.86 4.97
CA HIS A 67 -5.28 9.38 5.37
C HIS A 67 -6.22 8.24 5.79
N ALA A 68 -6.33 7.20 4.98
CA ALA A 68 -7.15 6.01 5.28
C ALA A 68 -6.75 5.35 6.61
N LEU A 69 -5.45 5.13 6.84
CA LEU A 69 -4.93 4.55 8.09
C LEU A 69 -5.18 5.46 9.30
N ASN A 70 -5.10 6.79 9.14
CA ASN A 70 -5.44 7.71 10.22
C ASN A 70 -6.93 7.62 10.59
N ILE A 71 -7.83 7.54 9.62
CA ILE A 71 -9.26 7.31 9.87
C ILE A 71 -9.45 6.01 10.67
N ALA A 72 -8.90 4.90 10.18
CA ALA A 72 -9.04 3.58 10.79
C ALA A 72 -8.49 3.54 12.23
N ILE A 73 -7.27 4.04 12.43
CA ILE A 73 -6.61 4.06 13.75
C ILE A 73 -7.39 4.97 14.73
N ASN A 74 -7.80 6.17 14.29
CA ASN A 74 -8.56 7.07 15.14
C ASN A 74 -9.95 6.50 15.50
N SER A 75 -10.52 5.65 14.66
CA SER A 75 -11.80 4.99 14.92
C SER A 75 -11.71 3.94 16.03
N LEU A 76 -10.63 3.17 16.07
CA LEU A 76 -10.49 2.01 16.96
C LEU A 76 -9.64 2.25 18.21
N VAL A 77 -8.67 3.18 18.15
CA VAL A 77 -7.62 3.31 19.16
C VAL A 77 -7.84 4.54 20.04
N ARG A 78 -7.77 4.34 21.36
CA ARG A 78 -7.79 5.40 22.39
C ARG A 78 -6.41 5.48 23.08
N PRO A 79 -6.08 6.61 23.72
CA PRO A 79 -4.86 6.72 24.52
C PRO A 79 -4.78 5.61 25.57
N GLY A 80 -3.63 4.94 25.68
CA GLY A 80 -3.40 3.82 26.58
C GLY A 80 -3.82 2.45 26.08
N ASP A 81 -4.56 2.34 24.96
CA ASP A 81 -4.95 1.05 24.40
C ASP A 81 -3.73 0.24 23.95
N LYS A 82 -3.74 -1.06 24.26
CA LYS A 82 -2.78 -2.01 23.69
C LYS A 82 -3.13 -2.27 22.25
N VAL A 83 -2.18 -2.02 21.33
CA VAL A 83 -2.31 -2.28 19.90
C VAL A 83 -1.17 -3.18 19.44
N VAL A 84 -1.51 -4.29 18.78
CA VAL A 84 -0.53 -5.20 18.19
C VAL A 84 -0.26 -4.80 16.75
N VAL A 85 1.00 -4.73 16.35
CA VAL A 85 1.41 -4.40 14.98
C VAL A 85 2.45 -5.40 14.49
N SER A 86 2.56 -5.59 13.16
CA SER A 86 3.66 -6.38 12.61
C SER A 86 5.01 -5.65 12.74
N GLY A 87 6.12 -6.39 12.69
CA GLY A 87 7.47 -5.82 12.63
C GLY A 87 7.79 -5.12 11.29
N TYR A 88 6.85 -5.10 10.33
CA TYR A 88 7.08 -4.61 8.97
C TYR A 88 6.25 -3.37 8.62
N GLU A 89 5.65 -2.72 9.62
CA GLU A 89 4.75 -1.59 9.41
C GLU A 89 5.47 -0.34 8.89
N HIS A 90 4.76 0.37 8.01
CA HIS A 90 5.16 1.68 7.52
C HIS A 90 4.92 2.77 8.57
N ASN A 91 5.62 3.90 8.48
CA ASN A 91 5.41 5.07 9.35
C ASN A 91 3.97 5.61 9.33
N SER A 92 3.20 5.33 8.29
CA SER A 92 1.77 5.68 8.22
C SER A 92 0.89 4.91 9.22
N VAL A 93 1.41 3.83 9.80
CA VAL A 93 0.81 3.09 10.93
C VAL A 93 1.46 3.53 12.25
N MET A 94 2.79 3.49 12.34
CA MET A 94 3.51 3.71 13.60
C MET A 94 3.36 5.12 14.16
N ARG A 95 3.39 6.14 13.31
CA ARG A 95 3.27 7.54 13.74
C ARG A 95 1.88 7.90 14.25
N PRO A 96 0.77 7.55 13.58
CA PRO A 96 -0.58 7.75 14.13
C PRO A 96 -0.79 7.03 15.45
N LEU A 97 -0.35 5.78 15.61
CA LEU A 97 -0.45 5.03 16.86
C LEU A 97 0.29 5.76 18.00
N ARG A 98 1.50 6.22 17.73
CA ARG A 98 2.29 7.01 18.70
C ARG A 98 1.60 8.33 19.06
N LEU A 99 1.08 9.03 18.05
CA LEU A 99 0.36 10.31 18.25
C LEU A 99 -0.91 10.11 19.09
N ARG A 100 -1.59 8.96 18.93
CA ARG A 100 -2.77 8.59 19.74
C ARG A 100 -2.42 8.16 21.16
N GLY A 101 -1.15 8.01 21.51
CA GLY A 101 -0.73 7.51 22.81
C GLY A 101 -1.04 6.03 23.04
N ALA A 102 -1.05 5.23 21.99
CA ALA A 102 -1.26 3.79 22.07
C ALA A 102 -0.04 3.07 22.69
N ASN A 103 -0.31 2.00 23.44
CA ASN A 103 0.71 1.05 23.91
C ASN A 103 0.95 0.02 22.81
N VAL A 104 1.94 0.29 21.94
CA VAL A 104 2.24 -0.56 20.79
C VAL A 104 3.06 -1.77 21.18
N THR A 105 2.56 -2.97 20.86
CA THR A 105 3.27 -4.24 20.94
C THR A 105 3.61 -4.71 19.53
N VAL A 106 4.91 -4.86 19.24
CA VAL A 106 5.35 -5.33 17.93
C VAL A 106 5.44 -6.85 17.92
N ALA A 107 4.65 -7.50 17.08
CA ALA A 107 4.76 -8.92 16.77
C ALA A 107 5.97 -9.13 15.86
N SER A 108 7.13 -9.35 16.48
CA SER A 108 8.41 -9.46 15.79
C SER A 108 8.60 -10.85 15.21
N SER A 109 9.05 -10.93 13.97
CA SER A 109 9.45 -12.18 13.32
C SER A 109 10.67 -11.96 12.44
N PRO A 110 11.50 -12.99 12.20
CA PRO A 110 12.53 -12.90 11.17
C PRO A 110 11.93 -12.62 9.79
N LEU A 111 12.75 -12.08 8.89
CA LEU A 111 12.34 -11.78 7.53
C LEU A 111 11.97 -13.08 6.78
N PHE A 112 10.86 -13.08 6.06
CA PHE A 112 10.32 -14.21 5.29
C PHE A 112 9.92 -15.46 6.11
N CYS A 113 9.62 -15.28 7.39
CA CYS A 113 9.20 -16.36 8.30
C CYS A 113 7.75 -16.18 8.73
N PRO A 114 6.76 -16.65 7.92
CA PRO A 114 5.33 -16.45 8.23
C PRO A 114 4.88 -17.16 9.50
N ALA A 115 5.36 -18.37 9.77
CA ALA A 115 4.97 -19.13 10.97
C ALA A 115 5.39 -18.43 12.26
N GLU A 116 6.57 -17.82 12.29
CA GLU A 116 7.06 -17.05 13.44
C GLU A 116 6.27 -15.76 13.62
N MET A 117 5.82 -15.13 12.51
CA MET A 117 4.95 -13.96 12.57
C MET A 117 3.58 -14.32 13.16
N GLU A 118 2.98 -15.41 12.69
CA GLU A 118 1.72 -15.94 13.22
C GLU A 118 1.82 -16.23 14.72
N ALA A 119 2.87 -16.94 15.15
CA ALA A 119 3.12 -17.23 16.56
C ALA A 119 3.30 -15.94 17.40
N ALA A 120 4.00 -14.94 16.86
CA ALA A 120 4.17 -13.65 17.54
C ALA A 120 2.87 -12.88 17.68
N PHE A 121 2.00 -12.89 16.67
CA PHE A 121 0.65 -12.32 16.77
C PHE A 121 -0.19 -13.08 17.79
N ALA A 122 -0.22 -14.41 17.75
CA ALA A 122 -0.97 -15.23 18.70
C ALA A 122 -0.58 -14.94 20.16
N ALA A 123 0.72 -14.77 20.43
CA ALA A 123 1.21 -14.42 21.75
C ALA A 123 0.87 -12.98 22.18
N ALA A 124 0.81 -12.03 21.22
CA ALA A 124 0.61 -10.62 21.50
C ALA A 124 -0.86 -10.20 21.60
N LEU A 125 -1.78 -10.86 20.90
CA LEU A 125 -3.19 -10.47 20.78
C LEU A 125 -3.99 -10.45 22.10
N PRO A 126 -3.75 -11.35 23.09
CA PRO A 126 -4.55 -11.31 24.33
C PRO A 126 -4.52 -9.94 25.01
N GLY A 127 -5.73 -9.37 25.23
CA GLY A 127 -5.92 -8.05 25.81
C GLY A 127 -5.68 -6.86 24.88
N ALA A 128 -5.38 -7.08 23.60
CA ALA A 128 -5.29 -6.01 22.62
C ALA A 128 -6.67 -5.41 22.30
N LYS A 129 -6.70 -4.11 22.01
CA LYS A 129 -7.90 -3.38 21.58
C LYS A 129 -8.00 -3.28 20.06
N ALA A 130 -6.89 -3.37 19.37
CA ALA A 130 -6.81 -3.43 17.91
C ALA A 130 -5.52 -4.12 17.49
N ALA A 131 -5.51 -4.62 16.25
CA ALA A 131 -4.32 -5.07 15.56
C ALA A 131 -4.16 -4.32 14.24
N VAL A 132 -2.92 -4.10 13.79
CA VAL A 132 -2.62 -3.56 12.47
C VAL A 132 -1.57 -4.45 11.80
N CYS A 133 -1.83 -4.85 10.55
CA CYS A 133 -0.89 -5.65 9.77
C CYS A 133 -0.84 -5.19 8.33
N THR A 134 0.39 -4.93 7.81
CA THR A 134 0.58 -4.74 6.38
C THR A 134 0.52 -6.08 5.65
N VAL A 135 -0.12 -6.12 4.47
CA VAL A 135 -0.17 -7.35 3.66
C VAL A 135 1.16 -7.67 2.98
N MET A 136 2.00 -6.64 2.77
CA MET A 136 3.32 -6.80 2.16
C MET A 136 4.25 -5.68 2.60
N SER A 137 5.46 -6.03 3.02
CA SER A 137 6.50 -5.07 3.36
C SER A 137 6.89 -4.21 2.15
N ASN A 138 6.83 -2.90 2.31
CA ASN A 138 7.27 -1.95 1.29
C ASN A 138 8.80 -1.89 1.13
N VAL A 139 9.55 -2.57 1.97
CA VAL A 139 11.03 -2.65 1.91
C VAL A 139 11.48 -3.94 1.24
N PHE A 140 11.00 -5.07 1.72
CA PHE A 140 11.52 -6.39 1.31
C PHE A 140 10.57 -7.19 0.41
N GLY A 141 9.35 -6.66 0.16
CA GLY A 141 8.33 -7.42 -0.57
C GLY A 141 7.80 -8.65 0.19
N TYR A 142 8.13 -8.78 1.50
CA TYR A 142 7.66 -9.87 2.32
C TYR A 142 6.14 -9.84 2.42
N ILE A 143 5.49 -10.87 1.89
CA ILE A 143 4.05 -11.11 1.98
C ILE A 143 3.77 -11.72 3.35
N THR A 144 3.01 -11.02 4.18
CA THR A 144 2.66 -11.47 5.53
C THR A 144 1.56 -12.54 5.47
N PRO A 145 1.44 -13.43 6.47
CA PRO A 145 0.36 -14.41 6.55
C PRO A 145 -0.94 -13.75 6.99
N ILE A 146 -1.47 -12.84 6.16
CA ILE A 146 -2.59 -11.97 6.55
C ILE A 146 -3.88 -12.73 6.83
N ASP A 147 -4.12 -13.85 6.12
CA ASP A 147 -5.30 -14.69 6.33
C ASP A 147 -5.26 -15.35 7.72
N ASP A 148 -4.11 -15.91 8.11
CA ASP A 148 -3.91 -16.52 9.43
C ASP A 148 -4.00 -15.48 10.55
N ILE A 149 -3.42 -14.29 10.34
CA ILE A 149 -3.50 -13.16 11.29
C ILE A 149 -4.94 -12.68 11.44
N ALA A 150 -5.70 -12.60 10.35
CA ALA A 150 -7.11 -12.22 10.39
C ALA A 150 -7.93 -13.24 11.19
N GLU A 151 -7.70 -14.54 10.98
CA GLU A 151 -8.36 -15.59 11.75
C GLU A 151 -8.00 -15.52 13.25
N LEU A 152 -6.72 -15.28 13.59
CA LEU A 152 -6.29 -15.06 14.98
C LEU A 152 -6.98 -13.85 15.61
N CYS A 153 -7.09 -12.74 14.90
CA CYS A 153 -7.78 -11.55 15.36
C CYS A 153 -9.25 -11.83 15.63
N GLN A 154 -9.95 -12.52 14.73
CA GLN A 154 -11.35 -12.94 14.91
C GLN A 154 -11.52 -13.83 16.14
N LYS A 155 -10.68 -14.86 16.31
CA LYS A 155 -10.71 -15.77 17.47
C LYS A 155 -10.52 -15.04 18.81
N ASN A 156 -9.76 -13.95 18.80
CA ASN A 156 -9.51 -13.14 20.02
C ASN A 156 -10.50 -11.96 20.17
N GLY A 157 -11.42 -11.74 19.23
CA GLY A 157 -12.34 -10.61 19.24
C GLY A 157 -11.61 -9.25 19.09
N VAL A 158 -10.46 -9.22 18.43
CA VAL A 158 -9.63 -8.04 18.23
C VAL A 158 -9.87 -7.49 16.82
N PRO A 159 -10.38 -6.25 16.64
CA PRO A 159 -10.55 -5.67 15.33
C PRO A 159 -9.20 -5.48 14.61
N LEU A 160 -9.15 -5.88 13.34
CA LEU A 160 -7.95 -5.80 12.48
C LEU A 160 -8.06 -4.62 11.51
N ILE A 161 -7.00 -3.81 11.46
CA ILE A 161 -6.75 -2.84 10.39
C ILE A 161 -5.70 -3.44 9.46
N ILE A 162 -5.97 -3.48 8.17
CA ILE A 162 -5.04 -3.98 7.15
C ILE A 162 -4.47 -2.80 6.36
N ASP A 163 -3.13 -2.68 6.33
CA ASP A 163 -2.43 -1.82 5.38
C ASP A 163 -2.17 -2.60 4.09
N ALA A 164 -3.02 -2.36 3.08
CA ALA A 164 -2.91 -2.99 1.76
C ALA A 164 -2.12 -2.13 0.76
N ALA A 165 -1.30 -1.19 1.24
CA ALA A 165 -0.61 -0.24 0.38
C ALA A 165 0.34 -0.87 -0.66
N GLN A 166 0.82 -2.07 -0.43
CA GLN A 166 1.67 -2.80 -1.38
C GLN A 166 0.95 -3.98 -2.03
N GLY A 167 -0.17 -4.45 -1.47
CA GLY A 167 -0.88 -5.61 -1.99
C GLY A 167 -2.08 -5.26 -2.88
N ALA A 168 -2.72 -4.10 -2.65
CA ALA A 168 -3.86 -3.70 -3.47
C ALA A 168 -3.45 -3.55 -4.94
N GLY A 169 -4.03 -4.40 -5.80
CA GLY A 169 -3.78 -4.42 -7.24
C GLY A 169 -2.82 -5.51 -7.73
N ASN A 170 -2.07 -6.18 -6.84
CA ASN A 170 -1.18 -7.30 -7.20
C ASN A 170 -1.33 -8.53 -6.29
N MET A 171 -2.21 -8.45 -5.29
CA MET A 171 -2.64 -9.58 -4.47
C MET A 171 -4.15 -9.70 -4.51
N ASP A 172 -4.64 -10.92 -4.38
CA ASP A 172 -6.07 -11.20 -4.29
C ASP A 172 -6.53 -10.93 -2.84
N ILE A 173 -7.09 -9.75 -2.61
CA ILE A 173 -7.58 -9.32 -1.31
C ILE A 173 -9.09 -9.58 -1.26
N ASP A 174 -9.49 -10.56 -0.46
CA ASP A 174 -10.89 -10.91 -0.25
C ASP A 174 -11.40 -10.26 1.05
N TRP A 175 -12.22 -9.21 0.90
CA TRP A 175 -12.83 -8.51 2.03
C TRP A 175 -13.60 -9.44 2.95
N LYS A 176 -14.40 -10.36 2.39
CA LYS A 176 -15.27 -11.24 3.16
C LYS A 176 -14.45 -12.26 3.96
N ALA A 177 -13.41 -12.82 3.35
CA ALA A 177 -12.56 -13.81 4.00
C ALA A 177 -11.75 -13.17 5.16
N LEU A 178 -11.20 -11.98 4.93
CA LEU A 178 -10.38 -11.29 5.92
C LEU A 178 -11.19 -10.75 7.11
N ALA A 179 -12.48 -10.44 6.92
CA ALA A 179 -13.36 -9.87 7.96
C ALA A 179 -12.69 -8.77 8.79
N ALA A 180 -11.86 -7.94 8.16
CA ALA A 180 -11.15 -6.86 8.80
C ALA A 180 -12.10 -5.70 9.14
N ALA A 181 -11.80 -4.95 10.20
CA ALA A 181 -12.56 -3.74 10.52
C ALA A 181 -12.35 -2.65 9.45
N PHE A 182 -11.10 -2.53 8.96
CA PHE A 182 -10.73 -1.59 7.91
C PHE A 182 -9.61 -2.15 7.03
N ILE A 183 -9.66 -1.87 5.71
CA ILE A 183 -8.54 -2.11 4.78
C ILE A 183 -8.21 -0.80 4.09
N ALA A 184 -6.98 -0.32 4.25
CA ALA A 184 -6.51 0.97 3.74
C ALA A 184 -5.55 0.78 2.55
N MET A 185 -5.72 1.59 1.49
CA MET A 185 -4.86 1.51 0.31
C MET A 185 -4.74 2.83 -0.43
N PRO A 186 -3.58 3.11 -1.08
CA PRO A 186 -3.42 4.27 -1.96
C PRO A 186 -3.89 3.93 -3.37
N GLY A 187 -4.45 4.91 -4.08
CA GLY A 187 -4.81 4.74 -5.47
C GLY A 187 -3.61 4.70 -6.44
N HIS A 188 -2.51 5.34 -6.04
CA HIS A 188 -1.37 5.61 -6.95
C HIS A 188 -0.31 4.49 -7.05
N LYS A 189 -0.46 3.38 -6.33
CA LYS A 189 0.46 2.24 -6.38
C LYS A 189 -0.11 1.13 -7.28
N GLY A 190 -0.37 -0.05 -6.73
CA GLY A 190 -0.87 -1.19 -7.50
C GLY A 190 -2.25 -0.99 -8.13
N LEU A 191 -3.06 -0.05 -7.65
CA LEU A 191 -4.31 0.34 -8.30
C LEU A 191 -4.13 1.26 -9.51
N LEU A 192 -2.89 1.67 -9.84
CA LEU A 192 -2.51 2.41 -11.05
C LEU A 192 -3.20 3.77 -11.25
N GLY A 193 -3.85 4.29 -10.22
CA GLY A 193 -4.51 5.59 -10.23
C GLY A 193 -3.55 6.77 -10.02
N PRO A 194 -4.05 8.01 -10.08
CA PRO A 194 -3.27 9.21 -9.79
C PRO A 194 -2.87 9.33 -8.32
N GLN A 195 -1.82 10.10 -8.05
CA GLN A 195 -1.52 10.60 -6.70
C GLN A 195 -2.68 11.47 -6.19
N GLY A 196 -2.84 11.55 -4.87
CA GLY A 196 -3.96 12.26 -4.25
C GLY A 196 -5.27 11.47 -4.27
N THR A 197 -5.19 10.13 -4.45
CA THR A 197 -6.30 9.20 -4.35
C THR A 197 -5.96 8.02 -3.45
N GLY A 198 -6.96 7.45 -2.81
CA GLY A 198 -6.87 6.25 -2.00
C GLY A 198 -8.26 5.75 -1.63
N LEU A 199 -8.32 4.57 -1.06
CA LEU A 199 -9.54 3.93 -0.60
C LEU A 199 -9.37 3.45 0.84
N LEU A 200 -10.48 3.50 1.58
CA LEU A 200 -10.66 2.81 2.84
C LEU A 200 -11.90 1.93 2.71
N LEU A 201 -11.74 0.62 2.85
CA LEU A 201 -12.85 -0.31 2.97
C LEU A 201 -13.26 -0.40 4.43
N CYS A 202 -14.55 -0.27 4.72
CA CYS A 202 -15.07 -0.16 6.07
C CYS A 202 -16.08 -1.28 6.38
N ALA A 203 -15.84 -2.10 7.43
CA ALA A 203 -16.85 -3.03 7.98
C ALA A 203 -17.86 -2.31 8.85
N GLN A 204 -17.52 -1.15 9.36
CA GLN A 204 -18.30 -0.38 10.31
C GLN A 204 -18.09 1.10 10.11
N GLN A 205 -19.00 1.89 10.62
CA GLN A 205 -18.81 3.33 10.73
C GLN A 205 -17.62 3.62 11.65
N GLY A 206 -16.76 4.54 11.22
CA GLY A 206 -15.64 5.00 12.01
C GLY A 206 -15.86 6.41 12.57
N MET A 207 -14.81 6.93 13.20
CA MET A 207 -14.75 8.33 13.60
C MET A 207 -14.31 9.20 12.42
N PRO A 208 -15.03 10.28 12.09
CA PRO A 208 -14.55 11.24 11.11
C PRO A 208 -13.16 11.76 11.50
N PHE A 209 -12.21 11.73 10.56
CA PHE A 209 -10.88 12.31 10.78
C PHE A 209 -10.90 13.82 10.54
N MET A 210 -11.75 14.25 9.60
CA MET A 210 -12.06 15.64 9.34
C MET A 210 -13.57 15.83 9.39
N ALA A 211 -14.03 17.00 9.85
CA ALA A 211 -15.41 17.41 9.83
C ALA A 211 -15.59 18.55 8.83
N GLY A 212 -16.70 18.55 8.09
CA GLY A 212 -17.01 19.57 7.09
C GLY A 212 -18.22 19.21 6.26
N GLY A 213 -18.51 19.98 5.23
CA GLY A 213 -19.62 19.71 4.32
C GLY A 213 -19.40 18.43 3.52
N THR A 214 -20.45 17.64 3.37
CA THR A 214 -20.46 16.38 2.61
C THR A 214 -21.32 16.46 1.34
N GLY A 215 -22.05 17.56 1.18
CA GLY A 215 -23.04 17.72 0.10
C GLY A 215 -24.43 17.15 0.45
N SER A 216 -24.54 16.42 1.58
CA SER A 216 -25.80 15.89 2.11
C SER A 216 -26.12 16.51 3.47
N ASP A 217 -27.36 16.34 3.94
CA ASP A 217 -27.87 16.72 5.29
C ASP A 217 -27.34 18.07 5.81
N SER A 218 -27.42 19.11 4.99
CA SER A 218 -26.86 20.44 5.28
C SER A 218 -27.51 21.15 6.50
N LYS A 219 -28.63 20.63 7.03
CA LYS A 219 -29.33 21.20 8.19
C LYS A 219 -28.78 20.69 9.52
N ASN A 220 -28.13 19.53 9.50
CA ASN A 220 -27.57 18.91 10.68
C ASN A 220 -26.17 19.48 10.95
N PRO A 221 -25.87 20.01 12.15
CA PRO A 221 -24.52 20.51 12.49
C PRO A 221 -23.50 19.35 12.71
N ASP A 222 -23.98 18.14 12.95
CA ASP A 222 -23.14 16.97 13.12
C ASP A 222 -22.81 16.31 11.76
N MET A 223 -21.69 15.59 11.71
CA MET A 223 -21.38 14.76 10.54
C MET A 223 -22.44 13.67 10.36
N PRO A 224 -22.80 13.33 9.11
CA PRO A 224 -23.74 12.24 8.85
C PRO A 224 -23.36 10.95 9.60
N ASP A 225 -24.37 10.14 9.95
CA ASP A 225 -24.19 8.87 10.65
C ASP A 225 -24.17 7.64 9.72
N TYR A 226 -24.02 7.88 8.41
CA TYR A 226 -23.94 6.85 7.37
C TYR A 226 -22.69 7.01 6.48
N LEU A 227 -22.21 5.88 5.92
CA LEU A 227 -21.14 5.84 4.94
C LEU A 227 -21.70 6.12 3.53
N PRO A 228 -20.90 6.68 2.65
CA PRO A 228 -19.52 7.13 2.86
C PRO A 228 -19.41 8.53 3.48
N ASP A 229 -20.47 9.32 3.53
CA ASP A 229 -20.49 10.75 3.85
C ASP A 229 -19.86 11.07 5.21
N ARG A 230 -20.06 10.18 6.20
CA ARG A 230 -19.44 10.32 7.52
C ARG A 230 -17.92 10.48 7.49
N MET A 231 -17.27 9.89 6.50
CA MET A 231 -15.81 9.84 6.39
C MET A 231 -15.26 10.73 5.28
N GLU A 232 -16.14 11.33 4.48
CA GLU A 232 -15.79 12.08 3.29
C GLU A 232 -16.21 13.54 3.41
N ALA A 233 -15.46 14.32 4.18
CA ALA A 233 -15.71 15.76 4.29
C ALA A 233 -14.96 16.52 3.17
N GLY A 234 -15.66 17.48 2.58
CA GLY A 234 -15.12 18.37 1.55
C GLY A 234 -15.32 17.88 0.11
N THR A 235 -14.96 18.72 -0.84
CA THR A 235 -15.10 18.41 -2.27
C THR A 235 -14.12 17.33 -2.71
N HIS A 236 -14.63 16.28 -3.35
CA HIS A 236 -13.82 15.17 -3.83
C HIS A 236 -12.91 15.54 -5.01
N ASN A 237 -11.79 14.84 -5.11
CA ASN A 237 -10.89 14.88 -6.25
C ASN A 237 -11.48 14.06 -7.43
N ILE A 238 -12.54 14.57 -8.07
CA ILE A 238 -13.26 13.86 -9.16
C ILE A 238 -12.32 13.48 -10.29
N SER A 239 -11.40 14.34 -10.68
CA SER A 239 -10.42 14.02 -11.72
C SER A 239 -9.49 12.88 -11.32
N GLY A 240 -9.06 12.86 -10.07
CA GLY A 240 -8.29 11.73 -9.52
C GLY A 240 -9.09 10.43 -9.48
N ILE A 241 -10.38 10.50 -9.08
CA ILE A 241 -11.29 9.35 -9.05
C ILE A 241 -11.52 8.78 -10.46
N ALA A 242 -11.62 9.64 -11.49
CA ALA A 242 -11.72 9.21 -12.88
C ALA A 242 -10.51 8.36 -13.31
N GLY A 243 -9.30 8.83 -12.99
CA GLY A 243 -8.08 8.07 -13.27
C GLY A 243 -7.94 6.81 -12.43
N LEU A 244 -8.36 6.85 -11.16
CA LEU A 244 -8.36 5.69 -10.26
C LEU A 244 -9.29 4.59 -10.76
N ARG A 245 -10.51 4.93 -11.22
CA ARG A 245 -11.45 3.98 -11.79
C ARG A 245 -10.85 3.21 -12.96
N GLU A 246 -10.20 3.90 -13.90
CA GLU A 246 -9.53 3.23 -15.04
C GLU A 246 -8.37 2.33 -14.58
N GLY A 247 -7.66 2.70 -13.53
CA GLY A 247 -6.64 1.84 -12.92
C GLY A 247 -7.26 0.58 -12.30
N ILE A 248 -8.35 0.73 -11.54
CA ILE A 248 -9.09 -0.40 -10.94
C ILE A 248 -9.63 -1.33 -12.02
N ARG A 249 -10.20 -0.80 -13.11
CA ARG A 249 -10.68 -1.60 -14.24
C ARG A 249 -9.56 -2.40 -14.90
N TYR A 250 -8.42 -1.77 -15.16
CA TYR A 250 -7.24 -2.48 -15.67
C TYR A 250 -6.81 -3.64 -14.75
N VAL A 251 -6.78 -3.40 -13.44
CA VAL A 251 -6.42 -4.42 -12.44
C VAL A 251 -7.42 -5.57 -12.42
N ARG A 252 -8.74 -5.28 -12.52
CA ARG A 252 -9.79 -6.30 -12.60
C ARG A 252 -9.64 -7.16 -13.85
N GLU A 253 -9.45 -6.55 -15.01
CA GLU A 253 -9.30 -7.24 -16.31
C GLU A 253 -8.05 -8.14 -16.31
N ARG A 254 -6.93 -7.64 -15.78
CA ARG A 254 -5.65 -8.38 -15.71
C ARG A 254 -5.59 -9.40 -14.58
N ARG A 255 -6.46 -9.27 -13.57
CA ARG A 255 -6.52 -10.03 -12.31
C ARG A 255 -5.30 -9.75 -11.41
N PRO A 256 -5.51 -9.34 -10.16
CA PRO A 256 -4.41 -9.01 -9.24
C PRO A 256 -3.36 -10.11 -9.12
N LYS A 257 -3.81 -11.38 -9.02
CA LYS A 257 -2.91 -12.54 -8.91
C LYS A 257 -1.98 -12.72 -10.11
N GLU A 258 -2.45 -12.43 -11.33
CA GLU A 258 -1.61 -12.53 -12.54
C GLU A 258 -0.61 -11.35 -12.61
N ILE A 259 -1.03 -10.15 -12.19
CA ILE A 259 -0.13 -9.00 -12.03
C ILE A 259 0.98 -9.35 -11.03
N GLY A 260 0.61 -9.83 -9.84
CA GLY A 260 1.58 -10.18 -8.81
C GLY A 260 2.54 -11.29 -9.23
N ARG A 261 2.05 -12.30 -9.97
CA ARG A 261 2.90 -13.36 -10.54
C ARG A 261 3.93 -12.79 -11.52
N HIS A 262 3.51 -11.94 -12.44
CA HIS A 262 4.41 -11.28 -13.40
C HIS A 262 5.50 -10.47 -12.67
N GLU A 263 5.10 -9.65 -11.69
CA GLU A 263 6.03 -8.86 -10.89
C GLU A 263 7.02 -9.74 -10.11
N ALA A 264 6.56 -10.84 -9.51
CA ALA A 264 7.40 -11.76 -8.73
C ALA A 264 8.40 -12.51 -9.63
N VAL A 265 8.01 -12.96 -10.82
CA VAL A 265 8.90 -13.61 -11.79
C VAL A 265 10.03 -12.66 -12.22
N LEU A 266 9.70 -11.43 -12.57
CA LEU A 266 10.68 -10.43 -12.97
C LEU A 266 11.60 -10.02 -11.80
N MET A 267 11.06 -9.91 -10.60
CA MET A 267 11.81 -9.63 -9.39
C MET A 267 12.86 -10.72 -9.11
N ARG A 268 12.48 -12.00 -9.20
CA ARG A 268 13.40 -13.12 -9.01
C ARG A 268 14.51 -13.13 -10.04
N ARG A 269 14.20 -12.90 -11.30
CA ARG A 269 15.19 -12.79 -12.38
C ARG A 269 16.22 -11.70 -12.07
N LEU A 270 15.77 -10.54 -11.59
CA LEU A 270 16.66 -9.48 -11.15
C LEU A 270 17.53 -9.95 -9.97
N ALA A 271 16.92 -10.55 -8.95
CA ALA A 271 17.61 -11.01 -7.76
C ALA A 271 18.72 -12.01 -8.07
N GLU A 272 18.45 -13.00 -8.93
CA GLU A 272 19.43 -13.99 -9.38
C GLU A 272 20.62 -13.36 -10.11
N SER A 273 20.37 -12.31 -10.88
CA SER A 273 21.43 -11.57 -11.58
C SER A 273 22.26 -10.72 -10.60
N LEU A 274 21.62 -10.05 -9.64
CA LEU A 274 22.29 -9.21 -8.66
C LEU A 274 23.11 -10.03 -7.65
N ARG A 275 22.68 -11.24 -7.30
CA ARG A 275 23.46 -12.17 -6.45
C ARG A 275 24.82 -12.55 -7.00
N LYS A 276 25.04 -12.43 -8.32
CA LYS A 276 26.32 -12.70 -8.97
C LYS A 276 27.33 -11.56 -8.82
N ILE A 277 26.91 -10.41 -8.31
CA ILE A 277 27.79 -9.26 -8.05
C ILE A 277 28.47 -9.49 -6.72
N SER A 278 29.81 -9.52 -6.71
CA SER A 278 30.61 -9.73 -5.48
C SER A 278 30.29 -8.66 -4.45
N GLY A 279 30.06 -9.04 -3.19
CA GLY A 279 29.72 -8.15 -2.07
C GLY A 279 28.26 -7.66 -2.07
N MET A 280 27.42 -8.12 -3.00
CA MET A 280 26.00 -7.78 -3.04
C MET A 280 25.20 -8.76 -2.18
N GLU A 281 24.56 -8.24 -1.14
CA GLU A 281 23.54 -8.95 -0.38
C GLU A 281 22.15 -8.65 -0.99
N VAL A 282 21.42 -9.70 -1.31
CA VAL A 282 20.11 -9.64 -1.93
C VAL A 282 19.08 -10.27 -0.99
N PHE A 283 18.11 -9.51 -0.54
CA PHE A 283 17.05 -9.97 0.37
C PHE A 283 15.98 -10.71 -0.43
N LEU A 284 16.21 -11.98 -0.68
CA LEU A 284 15.36 -12.87 -1.49
C LEU A 284 14.89 -14.05 -0.63
N ALA A 285 13.56 -14.25 -0.58
CA ALA A 285 12.94 -15.37 0.09
C ALA A 285 13.26 -16.70 -0.64
N GLU A 286 13.52 -17.76 0.12
CA GLU A 286 13.64 -19.11 -0.44
C GLU A 286 12.29 -19.59 -0.98
N ASN A 287 11.23 -19.41 -0.20
CA ASN A 287 9.87 -19.70 -0.64
C ASN A 287 9.33 -18.51 -1.46
N GLU A 288 9.06 -18.78 -2.74
CA GLU A 288 8.55 -17.76 -3.68
C GLU A 288 7.20 -17.18 -3.28
N ALA A 289 6.37 -17.96 -2.61
CA ALA A 289 5.03 -17.54 -2.22
C ALA A 289 5.02 -16.40 -1.18
N VAL A 290 6.12 -16.18 -0.47
CA VAL A 290 6.20 -15.17 0.59
C VAL A 290 6.90 -13.88 0.17
N GLN A 291 7.13 -13.67 -1.14
CA GLN A 291 7.72 -12.41 -1.63
C GLN A 291 7.09 -11.95 -2.95
N GLY A 292 6.63 -10.69 -2.97
CA GLY A 292 6.08 -10.02 -4.15
C GLY A 292 7.14 -9.25 -4.95
N GLY A 293 6.68 -8.35 -5.83
CA GLY A 293 7.48 -7.61 -6.82
C GLY A 293 8.43 -6.53 -6.27
N VAL A 294 8.84 -6.61 -5.00
CA VAL A 294 9.76 -5.65 -4.35
C VAL A 294 11.02 -6.36 -3.91
N LEU A 295 12.18 -5.83 -4.31
CA LEU A 295 13.50 -6.38 -3.99
C LEU A 295 14.37 -5.31 -3.33
N SER A 296 14.87 -5.59 -2.14
CA SER A 296 15.92 -4.80 -1.50
C SER A 296 17.28 -5.47 -1.62
N VAL A 297 18.31 -4.63 -1.83
CA VAL A 297 19.70 -5.07 -1.85
C VAL A 297 20.57 -4.10 -1.06
N ARG A 298 21.72 -4.58 -0.56
CA ARG A 298 22.80 -3.73 -0.09
C ARG A 298 24.15 -4.29 -0.54
N HIS A 299 25.17 -3.44 -0.59
CA HIS A 299 26.52 -3.87 -0.91
C HIS A 299 27.47 -3.60 0.27
N GLU A 300 28.33 -4.54 0.57
CA GLU A 300 29.22 -4.47 1.75
C GLU A 300 30.12 -3.22 1.80
N LEU A 301 30.54 -2.74 0.63
CA LEU A 301 31.48 -1.60 0.51
C LEU A 301 30.86 -0.35 -0.13
N VAL A 302 29.70 -0.42 -0.77
CA VAL A 302 29.05 0.71 -1.47
C VAL A 302 27.82 1.12 -0.73
N GLY A 303 27.74 2.39 -0.30
CA GLY A 303 26.55 2.94 0.37
C GLY A 303 25.32 2.94 -0.51
N CYS A 304 24.14 2.76 0.09
CA CYS A 304 22.89 2.64 -0.65
C CYS A 304 22.53 3.94 -1.39
N GLU A 305 22.85 5.11 -0.85
CA GLU A 305 22.61 6.41 -1.50
C GLU A 305 23.47 6.55 -2.78
N ALA A 306 24.78 6.30 -2.67
CA ALA A 306 25.70 6.40 -3.82
C ALA A 306 25.32 5.43 -4.95
N LEU A 307 24.90 4.20 -4.57
CA LEU A 307 24.45 3.22 -5.56
C LEU A 307 23.15 3.67 -6.23
N ALA A 308 22.19 4.21 -5.46
CA ALA A 308 20.94 4.70 -6.02
C ALA A 308 21.13 5.92 -6.93
N GLU A 309 22.04 6.84 -6.60
CA GLU A 309 22.41 7.98 -7.44
C GLU A 309 23.02 7.53 -8.76
N CYS A 310 23.97 6.57 -8.71
CA CYS A 310 24.60 6.01 -9.91
C CYS A 310 23.56 5.33 -10.81
N LEU A 311 22.65 4.54 -10.24
CA LEU A 311 21.56 3.89 -10.95
C LEU A 311 20.59 4.90 -11.57
N GLY A 312 20.21 5.94 -10.82
CA GLY A 312 19.33 7.01 -11.31
C GLY A 312 19.95 7.77 -12.48
N ALA A 313 21.24 8.09 -12.41
CA ALA A 313 21.97 8.74 -13.50
C ALA A 313 22.07 7.85 -14.76
N ALA A 314 22.01 6.53 -14.59
CA ALA A 314 22.00 5.55 -15.67
C ALA A 314 20.59 5.15 -16.14
N GLY A 315 19.53 5.83 -15.66
CA GLY A 315 18.14 5.62 -16.09
C GLY A 315 17.39 4.51 -15.33
N VAL A 316 17.96 3.96 -14.25
CA VAL A 316 17.27 2.96 -13.41
C VAL A 316 16.67 3.63 -12.18
N ALA A 317 15.34 3.77 -12.17
CA ALA A 317 14.60 4.39 -11.09
C ALA A 317 14.49 3.45 -9.87
N VAL A 318 15.28 3.71 -8.84
CA VAL A 318 15.29 2.99 -7.57
C VAL A 318 15.09 3.97 -6.40
N ARG A 319 15.02 3.43 -5.19
CA ARG A 319 15.00 4.24 -3.97
C ARG A 319 15.99 3.69 -2.96
N SER A 320 16.64 4.57 -2.18
CA SER A 320 17.58 4.21 -1.11
C SER A 320 17.08 4.60 0.27
N GLY A 321 17.71 4.06 1.30
CA GLY A 321 17.53 4.40 2.71
C GLY A 321 16.54 3.49 3.44
N LEU A 322 15.79 4.05 4.41
CA LEU A 322 14.90 3.29 5.31
C LEU A 322 13.45 3.17 4.81
N HIS A 323 13.12 3.70 3.65
CA HIS A 323 11.81 3.57 2.97
C HIS A 323 10.59 3.88 3.85
N CYS A 324 10.73 4.74 4.86
CA CYS A 324 9.70 5.07 5.85
C CYS A 324 9.18 3.85 6.65
N ALA A 325 9.97 2.79 6.79
CA ALA A 325 9.63 1.59 7.55
C ALA A 325 10.82 1.12 8.43
N PRO A 326 11.23 1.92 9.43
CA PRO A 326 12.38 1.59 10.27
C PRO A 326 12.22 0.25 11.00
N CYS A 327 10.99 -0.14 11.37
CA CYS A 327 10.75 -1.44 12.01
C CYS A 327 11.17 -2.60 11.11
N ALA A 328 10.84 -2.55 9.80
CA ALA A 328 11.25 -3.58 8.85
C ALA A 328 12.78 -3.69 8.77
N HIS A 329 13.49 -2.57 8.80
CA HIS A 329 14.95 -2.55 8.83
C HIS A 329 15.54 -3.09 10.12
N GLN A 330 14.85 -2.93 11.27
CA GLN A 330 15.24 -3.56 12.54
C GLN A 330 15.14 -5.09 12.45
N MET A 331 14.03 -5.60 11.88
CA MET A 331 13.84 -7.06 11.68
C MET A 331 14.92 -7.66 10.77
N ALA A 332 15.39 -6.93 9.77
CA ALA A 332 16.38 -7.40 8.79
C ALA A 332 17.83 -7.00 9.12
N GLY A 333 18.10 -6.31 10.23
CA GLY A 333 19.46 -5.87 10.61
C GLY A 333 20.07 -4.83 9.65
N THR A 334 19.23 -4.03 8.98
CA THR A 334 19.68 -3.03 7.98
C THR A 334 19.47 -1.58 8.40
N THR A 335 19.19 -1.33 9.69
CA THR A 335 18.88 0.02 10.21
C THR A 335 19.97 1.05 9.94
N HIS A 336 21.23 0.65 10.02
CA HIS A 336 22.37 1.56 9.86
C HIS A 336 22.84 1.70 8.41
N THR A 337 22.54 0.73 7.56
CA THR A 337 22.98 0.71 6.16
C THR A 337 21.91 1.19 5.19
N GLY A 338 20.65 1.09 5.57
CA GLY A 338 19.56 1.17 4.62
C GLY A 338 19.65 0.07 3.55
N THR A 339 18.88 0.22 2.50
CA THR A 339 18.93 -0.65 1.31
C THR A 339 18.66 0.16 0.05
N VAL A 340 19.06 -0.36 -1.12
CA VAL A 340 18.53 0.06 -2.42
C VAL A 340 17.36 -0.85 -2.76
N ARG A 341 16.21 -0.24 -3.07
CA ARG A 341 14.97 -0.96 -3.36
C ARG A 341 14.58 -0.82 -4.81
N PHE A 342 14.44 -1.95 -5.48
CA PHE A 342 13.81 -2.10 -6.78
C PHE A 342 12.33 -2.45 -6.59
N SER A 343 11.48 -1.92 -7.45
CA SER A 343 10.02 -2.17 -7.38
C SER A 343 9.51 -2.43 -8.78
N ILE A 344 9.09 -3.64 -9.02
CA ILE A 344 8.62 -4.09 -10.32
C ILE A 344 7.17 -3.64 -10.54
N SER A 345 6.80 -3.43 -11.77
CA SER A 345 5.50 -2.97 -12.23
C SER A 345 4.93 -3.96 -13.25
N PRO A 346 3.59 -4.03 -13.43
CA PRO A 346 2.98 -4.86 -14.47
C PRO A 346 3.40 -4.47 -15.90
N PHE A 347 4.04 -3.34 -16.07
CA PHE A 347 4.50 -2.82 -17.37
C PHE A 347 5.99 -3.09 -17.65
N ASN A 348 6.74 -3.63 -16.67
CA ASN A 348 8.14 -3.96 -16.89
C ASN A 348 8.29 -5.22 -17.74
N THR A 349 9.38 -5.27 -18.50
CA THR A 349 9.74 -6.39 -19.38
C THR A 349 11.00 -7.11 -18.87
N GLU A 350 11.20 -8.34 -19.34
CA GLU A 350 12.42 -9.09 -19.05
C GLU A 350 13.69 -8.39 -19.53
N GLU A 351 13.59 -7.67 -20.67
CA GLU A 351 14.71 -6.93 -21.23
C GLU A 351 15.12 -5.77 -20.31
N GLU A 352 14.16 -5.00 -19.82
CA GLU A 352 14.41 -3.93 -18.85
C GLU A 352 15.06 -4.47 -17.57
N ILE A 353 14.63 -5.64 -17.10
CA ILE A 353 15.21 -6.29 -15.91
C ILE A 353 16.65 -6.70 -16.15
N ASN A 354 16.96 -7.28 -17.32
CA ASN A 354 18.33 -7.66 -17.68
C ASN A 354 19.23 -6.41 -17.78
N GLN A 355 18.75 -5.34 -18.41
CA GLN A 355 19.46 -4.07 -18.50
C GLN A 355 19.72 -3.47 -17.11
N ALA A 356 18.72 -3.46 -16.23
CA ALA A 356 18.87 -2.97 -14.86
C ALA A 356 19.94 -3.75 -14.07
N ALA A 357 20.03 -5.07 -14.27
CA ALA A 357 21.07 -5.89 -13.65
C ALA A 357 22.48 -5.53 -14.15
N GLU A 358 22.67 -5.39 -15.46
CA GLU A 358 23.97 -5.02 -16.03
C GLU A 358 24.38 -3.59 -15.61
N ILE A 359 23.45 -2.65 -15.61
CA ILE A 359 23.70 -1.28 -15.13
C ILE A 359 24.09 -1.30 -13.65
N THR A 360 23.43 -2.11 -12.82
CA THR A 360 23.77 -2.23 -11.39
C THR A 360 25.20 -2.73 -11.21
N LYS A 361 25.60 -3.75 -11.96
CA LYS A 361 26.96 -4.29 -11.95
C LYS A 361 28.00 -3.24 -12.37
N ALA A 362 27.70 -2.46 -13.40
CA ALA A 362 28.57 -1.37 -13.85
C ALA A 362 28.70 -0.26 -12.81
N CYS A 363 27.59 0.15 -12.15
CA CYS A 363 27.57 1.14 -11.10
C CYS A 363 28.41 0.69 -9.88
N VAL A 364 28.25 -0.55 -9.43
CA VAL A 364 29.05 -1.08 -8.33
C VAL A 364 30.55 -1.06 -8.68
N LYS A 365 30.91 -1.54 -9.88
CA LYS A 365 32.32 -1.52 -10.33
C LYS A 365 32.90 -0.10 -10.35
N LYS A 366 32.17 0.87 -10.88
CA LYS A 366 32.59 2.28 -10.91
C LYS A 366 32.84 2.80 -9.50
N LEU A 367 31.86 2.65 -8.60
CA LEU A 367 31.94 3.17 -7.22
C LEU A 367 33.03 2.52 -6.39
N LEU A 368 33.42 1.27 -6.68
CA LEU A 368 34.57 0.61 -6.05
C LEU A 368 35.91 1.13 -6.57
N ILE A 369 35.99 1.59 -7.84
CA ILE A 369 37.19 2.21 -8.39
C ILE A 369 37.38 3.63 -7.82
N ASP A 370 36.31 4.40 -7.73
CA ASP A 370 36.32 5.79 -7.22
C ASP A 370 36.66 5.88 -5.72
N ARG A 371 36.65 4.77 -5.01
CA ARG A 371 37.07 4.66 -3.59
C ARG A 371 38.59 4.45 -3.39
N LYS A 372 39.30 4.05 -4.45
CA LYS A 372 40.76 3.84 -4.41
C LYS A 372 41.50 5.14 -4.70
#